data_efebdc8d124869485f2d649838ccda0c
#
_entry.id   efebdc8d124869485f2d649838ccda0c
#
_cell.length_a   1.000
_cell.length_b   1.000
_cell.length_c   1.000
_cell.angle_alpha   90.00
_cell.angle_beta   90.00
_cell.angle_gamma   90.00
#
_symmetry.space_group_name_H-M   'P 1'
#
loop_
_entity.id
_entity.type
_entity.pdbx_description
1 polymer ?
#
loop_
_entity_poly.entity_id
_entity_poly.type
_entity_poly.pdbx_seq_one_letter_code
_entity_poly.pdbx_strand_id
1 'polypeptide(L)'
;MKVCGLSDLHGNFIDIPECDVLCICGDIVGLVEQRSIEQSRHWWYNRFTSWVNRLPCKKVIITPGNHDFFLEDAYKKGYLEELRKDLSARTNGKLEILINSEYTYEGIKFYGCPFIRPIKFQNGRWAFEDDYNEESNTCCYDNIPKDTDVLLTHDNPYYNGILLSLIHI
;
A
#
# COMPACT_ATOMS: atom_id res chain seq x y z
N MET A 1 -11.30 -6.40 -17.44
CA MET A 1 -11.22 -6.00 -16.02
C MET A 1 -11.24 -4.49 -15.94
N LYS A 2 -12.05 -3.91 -15.03
CA LYS A 2 -12.06 -2.47 -14.75
C LYS A 2 -11.31 -2.23 -13.43
N VAL A 3 -10.21 -1.48 -13.49
CA VAL A 3 -9.39 -1.14 -12.33
C VAL A 3 -9.59 0.32 -11.99
N CYS A 4 -9.83 0.62 -10.71
CA CYS A 4 -9.83 1.97 -10.15
C CYS A 4 -8.61 2.15 -9.27
N GLY A 5 -7.99 3.33 -9.31
CA GLY A 5 -6.84 3.67 -8.46
C GLY A 5 -7.12 4.92 -7.64
N LEU A 6 -6.61 4.94 -6.41
CA LEU A 6 -6.61 6.11 -5.53
C LEU A 6 -5.44 6.02 -4.53
N SER A 7 -5.15 7.15 -3.87
CA SER A 7 -4.13 7.26 -2.81
C SER A 7 -4.56 8.29 -1.77
N ASP A 8 -3.76 8.42 -0.70
CA ASP A 8 -3.84 9.53 0.26
C ASP A 8 -5.23 9.70 0.90
N LEU A 9 -5.83 8.57 1.30
CA LEU A 9 -7.14 8.58 1.96
C LEU A 9 -7.12 9.30 3.30
N HIS A 10 -6.04 9.14 4.10
CA HIS A 10 -5.91 9.70 5.44
C HIS A 10 -7.17 9.50 6.31
N GLY A 11 -7.77 8.32 6.22
CA GLY A 11 -9.00 7.97 6.92
C GLY A 11 -10.29 8.53 6.37
N ASN A 12 -10.24 9.25 5.26
CA ASN A 12 -11.42 9.79 4.57
C ASN A 12 -11.94 8.76 3.58
N PHE A 13 -13.05 8.15 3.91
CA PHE A 13 -13.70 7.17 3.04
C PHE A 13 -14.58 7.88 2.01
N ILE A 14 -14.32 7.62 0.75
CA ILE A 14 -15.03 8.19 -0.38
C ILE A 14 -15.87 7.13 -1.10
N ASP A 15 -16.84 7.56 -1.85
CA ASP A 15 -17.61 6.68 -2.72
C ASP A 15 -16.76 6.27 -3.92
N ILE A 16 -16.74 4.98 -4.20
CA ILE A 16 -15.97 4.39 -5.29
C ILE A 16 -16.93 3.94 -6.39
N PRO A 17 -16.64 4.23 -7.66
CA PRO A 17 -17.43 3.71 -8.77
C PRO A 17 -17.33 2.19 -8.85
N GLU A 18 -18.33 1.54 -9.40
CA GLU A 18 -18.29 0.09 -9.64
C GLU A 18 -17.08 -0.28 -10.49
N CYS A 19 -16.28 -1.22 -9.97
CA CYS A 19 -15.07 -1.74 -10.63
C CYS A 19 -14.82 -3.20 -10.24
N ASP A 20 -13.92 -3.87 -10.96
CA ASP A 20 -13.49 -5.23 -10.58
C ASP A 20 -12.46 -5.16 -9.47
N VAL A 21 -11.45 -4.29 -9.60
CA VAL A 21 -10.36 -4.11 -8.65
C VAL A 21 -10.22 -2.64 -8.27
N LEU A 22 -10.13 -2.38 -6.96
CA LEU A 22 -9.71 -1.10 -6.42
C LEU A 22 -8.25 -1.21 -5.96
N CYS A 23 -7.37 -0.39 -6.52
CA CYS A 23 -5.97 -0.23 -6.07
C CYS A 23 -5.85 1.00 -5.17
N ILE A 24 -5.21 0.85 -3.99
CA ILE A 24 -4.96 1.97 -3.08
C ILE A 24 -3.45 2.09 -2.85
N CYS A 25 -2.89 3.25 -3.21
CA CYS A 25 -1.45 3.51 -3.23
C CYS A 25 -1.02 4.40 -2.06
N GLY A 26 -1.14 3.87 -0.84
CA GLY A 26 -0.59 4.45 0.39
C GLY A 26 -1.42 5.53 1.08
N ASP A 27 -0.94 5.89 2.26
CA ASP A 27 -1.48 6.90 3.16
C ASP A 27 -2.96 6.68 3.49
N ILE A 28 -3.26 5.47 3.94
CA ILE A 28 -4.62 4.97 4.10
C ILE A 28 -5.19 5.33 5.47
N VAL A 29 -4.39 5.14 6.55
CA VAL A 29 -4.84 5.35 7.92
C VAL A 29 -5.14 6.82 8.23
N GLY A 30 -6.05 7.06 9.18
CA GLY A 30 -6.37 8.41 9.64
C GLY A 30 -5.17 9.11 10.31
N LEU A 31 -5.04 10.43 10.08
CA LEU A 31 -3.93 11.23 10.62
C LEU A 31 -3.86 11.21 12.15
N VAL A 32 -4.98 11.00 12.83
CA VAL A 32 -5.04 10.94 14.30
C VAL A 32 -4.47 9.62 14.81
N GLU A 33 -4.76 8.52 14.12
CA GLU A 33 -4.40 7.17 14.54
C GLU A 33 -2.98 6.75 14.12
N GLN A 34 -2.42 7.37 13.07
CA GLN A 34 -1.23 6.92 12.35
C GLN A 34 -0.02 6.59 13.24
N ARG A 35 0.29 7.44 14.24
CA ARG A 35 1.48 7.32 15.10
C ARG A 35 1.31 6.34 16.28
N SER A 36 0.11 5.90 16.57
CA SER A 36 -0.18 4.91 17.60
C SER A 36 -0.46 3.54 16.96
N ILE A 37 0.41 2.57 17.18
CA ILE A 37 0.23 1.21 16.66
C ILE A 37 -1.09 0.60 17.14
N GLU A 38 -1.48 0.81 18.40
CA GLU A 38 -2.72 0.30 18.96
C GLU A 38 -3.96 0.96 18.33
N GLN A 39 -3.96 2.29 18.20
CA GLN A 39 -5.07 3.02 17.58
C GLN A 39 -5.18 2.69 16.10
N SER A 40 -4.05 2.66 15.37
CA SER A 40 -4.00 2.22 13.98
C SER A 40 -4.54 0.81 13.83
N ARG A 41 -4.10 -0.15 14.67
CA ARG A 41 -4.61 -1.51 14.65
C ARG A 41 -6.13 -1.53 14.80
N HIS A 42 -6.67 -0.83 15.82
CA HIS A 42 -8.12 -0.74 16.03
C HIS A 42 -8.83 -0.17 14.80
N TRP A 43 -8.27 0.86 14.18
CA TRP A 43 -8.81 1.52 12.99
C TRP A 43 -8.84 0.55 11.79
N TRP A 44 -7.73 -0.16 11.51
CA TRP A 44 -7.62 -1.14 10.43
C TRP A 44 -8.64 -2.28 10.58
N TYR A 45 -8.75 -2.84 11.80
CA TYR A 45 -9.61 -3.98 12.09
C TYR A 45 -11.11 -3.66 12.11
N ASN A 46 -11.49 -2.42 12.31
CA ASN A 46 -12.90 -2.02 12.45
C ASN A 46 -13.36 -1.07 11.35
N ARG A 47 -12.75 0.12 11.24
CA ARG A 47 -13.22 1.15 10.32
C ARG A 47 -12.87 0.83 8.87
N PHE A 48 -11.61 0.46 8.59
CA PHE A 48 -11.16 0.16 7.24
C PHE A 48 -11.82 -1.10 6.69
N THR A 49 -11.80 -2.22 7.42
CA THR A 49 -12.46 -3.47 6.97
C THR A 49 -13.96 -3.29 6.75
N SER A 50 -14.63 -2.50 7.61
CA SER A 50 -16.05 -2.19 7.43
C SER A 50 -16.31 -1.39 6.15
N TRP A 51 -15.44 -0.45 5.80
CA TRP A 51 -15.52 0.30 4.55
C TRP A 51 -15.28 -0.61 3.34
N VAL A 52 -14.20 -1.41 3.36
CA VAL A 52 -13.86 -2.37 2.30
C VAL A 52 -15.02 -3.33 1.99
N ASN A 53 -15.72 -3.81 3.02
CA ASN A 53 -16.87 -4.71 2.85
C ASN A 53 -18.05 -4.07 2.09
N ARG A 54 -18.20 -2.74 2.17
CA ARG A 54 -19.30 -2.02 1.48
C ARG A 54 -18.95 -1.57 0.06
N LEU A 55 -17.67 -1.65 -0.33
CA LEU A 55 -17.23 -1.18 -1.65
C LEU A 55 -17.85 -2.00 -2.79
N PRO A 56 -18.25 -1.35 -3.90
CA PRO A 56 -18.82 -2.01 -5.07
C PRO A 56 -17.71 -2.57 -6.01
N CYS A 57 -16.75 -3.31 -5.44
CA CYS A 57 -15.68 -3.95 -6.19
C CYS A 57 -15.48 -5.38 -5.71
N LYS A 58 -14.88 -6.23 -6.54
CA LYS A 58 -14.59 -7.64 -6.21
C LYS A 58 -13.34 -7.80 -5.37
N LYS A 59 -12.30 -6.99 -5.63
CA LYS A 59 -11.02 -6.98 -4.94
C LYS A 59 -10.60 -5.57 -4.55
N VAL A 60 -9.90 -5.46 -3.43
CA VAL A 60 -9.19 -4.27 -2.99
C VAL A 60 -7.73 -4.68 -2.77
N ILE A 61 -6.84 -4.12 -3.55
CA ILE A 61 -5.39 -4.39 -3.48
C ILE A 61 -4.72 -3.10 -3.02
N ILE A 62 -3.96 -3.18 -1.94
CA ILE A 62 -3.31 -2.00 -1.37
C ILE A 62 -1.80 -2.18 -1.27
N THR A 63 -1.07 -1.07 -1.41
CA THR A 63 0.27 -0.91 -0.87
C THR A 63 0.23 0.22 0.16
N PRO A 64 0.91 0.10 1.32
CA PRO A 64 0.93 1.19 2.31
C PRO A 64 1.75 2.40 1.86
N GLY A 65 1.58 3.51 2.57
CA GLY A 65 2.36 4.72 2.43
C GLY A 65 3.10 5.10 3.71
N ASN A 66 3.68 6.30 3.72
CA ASN A 66 4.51 6.75 4.83
C ASN A 66 3.73 7.08 6.13
N HIS A 67 2.42 7.17 6.07
CA HIS A 67 1.57 7.31 7.24
C HIS A 67 1.11 5.96 7.83
N ASP A 68 1.33 4.83 7.15
CA ASP A 68 0.79 3.52 7.54
C ASP A 68 1.75 2.75 8.49
N PHE A 69 2.12 3.38 9.62
CA PHE A 69 3.09 2.86 10.61
C PHE A 69 2.74 1.47 11.15
N PHE A 70 1.46 1.14 11.30
CA PHE A 70 1.04 -0.17 11.78
C PHE A 70 1.41 -1.29 10.79
N LEU A 71 1.30 -1.03 9.50
CA LEU A 71 1.69 -2.00 8.47
C LEU A 71 3.21 -2.13 8.36
N GLU A 72 3.96 -1.03 8.55
CA GLU A 72 5.42 -1.09 8.67
C GLU A 72 5.85 -1.89 9.90
N ASP A 73 5.21 -1.67 11.05
CA ASP A 73 5.49 -2.41 12.28
C ASP A 73 5.28 -3.93 12.08
N ALA A 74 4.18 -4.30 11.43
CA ALA A 74 3.90 -5.70 11.09
C ALA A 74 4.96 -6.30 10.16
N TYR A 75 5.38 -5.54 9.15
CA TYR A 75 6.42 -5.96 8.22
C TYR A 75 7.77 -6.15 8.92
N LYS A 76 8.22 -5.15 9.70
CA LYS A 76 9.52 -5.18 10.40
C LYS A 76 9.60 -6.20 11.52
N LYS A 77 8.50 -6.45 12.22
CA LYS A 77 8.44 -7.43 13.32
C LYS A 77 8.08 -8.84 12.88
N GLY A 78 7.81 -9.06 11.60
CA GLY A 78 7.60 -10.38 11.03
C GLY A 78 6.22 -11.00 11.25
N TYR A 79 5.19 -10.20 11.62
CA TYR A 79 3.82 -10.72 11.77
C TYR A 79 2.87 -10.27 10.64
N LEU A 80 3.43 -9.76 9.53
CA LEU A 80 2.66 -9.28 8.37
C LEU A 80 1.74 -10.36 7.78
N GLU A 81 2.22 -11.61 7.68
CA GLU A 81 1.44 -12.70 7.09
C GLU A 81 0.22 -13.07 7.96
N GLU A 82 0.36 -13.01 9.28
CA GLU A 82 -0.77 -13.19 10.20
C GLU A 82 -1.79 -12.06 10.04
N LEU A 83 -1.30 -10.81 9.99
CA LEU A 83 -2.12 -9.62 9.78
C LEU A 83 -2.88 -9.68 8.44
N ARG A 84 -2.22 -10.08 7.36
CA ARG A 84 -2.86 -10.26 6.04
C ARG A 84 -4.02 -11.25 6.11
N LYS A 85 -3.78 -12.42 6.72
CA LYS A 85 -4.82 -13.44 6.90
C LYS A 85 -6.01 -12.94 7.70
N ASP A 86 -5.76 -12.25 8.80
CA ASP A 86 -6.81 -11.71 9.65
C ASP A 86 -7.66 -10.66 8.93
N LEU A 87 -7.02 -9.69 8.28
CA LEU A 87 -7.72 -8.63 7.56
C LEU A 87 -8.45 -9.15 6.31
N SER A 88 -7.85 -10.11 5.61
CA SER A 88 -8.49 -10.80 4.50
C SER A 88 -9.73 -11.57 4.96
N ALA A 89 -9.65 -12.31 6.05
CA ALA A 89 -10.81 -13.03 6.62
C ALA A 89 -11.94 -12.07 7.02
N ARG A 90 -11.62 -10.92 7.61
CA ARG A 90 -12.61 -9.89 7.99
C ARG A 90 -13.27 -9.19 6.80
N THR A 91 -12.66 -9.28 5.64
CA THR A 91 -13.19 -8.71 4.39
C THR A 91 -13.66 -9.77 3.40
N ASN A 92 -13.92 -10.99 3.86
CA ASN A 92 -14.36 -12.14 3.05
C ASN A 92 -13.42 -12.40 1.85
N GLY A 93 -12.12 -12.29 2.07
CA GLY A 93 -11.10 -12.47 1.04
C GLY A 93 -11.01 -11.33 0.02
N LYS A 94 -11.68 -10.19 0.28
CA LYS A 94 -11.70 -9.06 -0.64
C LYS A 94 -10.41 -8.22 -0.61
N LEU A 95 -9.81 -8.07 0.59
CA LEU A 95 -8.61 -7.26 0.80
C LEU A 95 -7.33 -8.06 0.57
N GLU A 96 -6.39 -7.47 -0.17
CA GLU A 96 -5.02 -7.93 -0.34
C GLU A 96 -4.04 -6.79 -0.04
N ILE A 97 -2.98 -7.07 0.73
CA ILE A 97 -1.95 -6.09 1.13
C ILE A 97 -0.63 -6.48 0.51
N LEU A 98 -0.04 -5.60 -0.29
CA LEU A 98 1.23 -5.84 -0.96
C LEU A 98 2.33 -4.95 -0.37
N ILE A 99 3.38 -5.59 0.14
CA ILE A 99 4.61 -4.95 0.65
C ILE A 99 5.78 -5.74 0.06
N ASN A 100 6.44 -5.22 -0.95
CA ASN A 100 7.46 -5.92 -1.74
C ASN A 100 7.01 -7.34 -2.12
N SER A 101 5.80 -7.44 -2.59
CA SER A 101 5.17 -8.72 -2.90
C SER A 101 4.20 -8.59 -4.06
N GLU A 102 3.93 -9.73 -4.69
CA GLU A 102 3.02 -9.83 -5.83
C GLU A 102 1.73 -10.55 -5.46
N TYR A 103 0.69 -10.28 -6.23
CA TYR A 103 -0.59 -10.98 -6.18
C TYR A 103 -1.18 -11.07 -7.58
N THR A 104 -1.62 -12.26 -7.99
CA THR A 104 -2.27 -12.45 -9.30
C THR A 104 -3.78 -12.58 -9.13
N TYR A 105 -4.53 -11.74 -9.82
CA TYR A 105 -5.99 -11.78 -9.85
C TYR A 105 -6.51 -11.78 -11.29
N GLU A 106 -7.32 -12.78 -11.64
CA GLU A 106 -7.85 -12.99 -13.00
C GLU A 106 -6.77 -12.92 -14.11
N GLY A 107 -5.57 -13.44 -13.83
CA GLY A 107 -4.45 -13.49 -14.77
C GLY A 107 -3.62 -12.19 -14.86
N ILE A 108 -3.98 -11.15 -14.13
CA ILE A 108 -3.22 -9.90 -14.04
C ILE A 108 -2.34 -9.93 -12.79
N LYS A 109 -1.05 -9.65 -12.95
CA LYS A 109 -0.07 -9.62 -11.87
C LYS A 109 0.08 -8.21 -11.31
N PHE A 110 -0.25 -8.05 -10.04
CA PHE A 110 -0.07 -6.83 -9.26
C PHE A 110 1.18 -6.95 -8.40
N TYR A 111 1.95 -5.87 -8.27
CA TYR A 111 3.06 -5.78 -7.34
C TYR A 111 2.95 -4.49 -6.52
N GLY A 112 3.20 -4.56 -5.21
CA GLY A 112 3.16 -3.41 -4.31
C GLY A 112 4.54 -3.08 -3.75
N CYS A 113 5.01 -1.84 -3.96
CA CYS A 113 6.23 -1.29 -3.38
C CYS A 113 5.88 -0.04 -2.57
N PRO A 114 5.85 -0.14 -1.22
CA PRO A 114 5.43 0.96 -0.34
C PRO A 114 6.53 1.98 -0.07
N PHE A 115 7.78 1.64 -0.36
CA PHE A 115 8.94 2.40 0.10
C PHE A 115 9.02 3.78 -0.54
N ILE A 116 9.35 4.76 0.31
CA ILE A 116 9.57 6.15 -0.07
C ILE A 116 11.01 6.56 0.22
N ARG A 117 11.47 7.59 -0.46
CA ARG A 117 12.75 8.23 -0.13
C ARG A 117 12.64 8.97 1.20
N PRO A 118 13.75 9.03 1.99
CA PRO A 118 13.76 9.76 3.25
C PRO A 118 13.35 11.23 3.08
N ILE A 119 12.41 11.67 3.92
CA ILE A 119 11.89 13.06 3.89
C ILE A 119 12.81 13.96 4.73
N LYS A 120 13.73 14.67 4.08
CA LYS A 120 14.84 15.42 4.71
C LYS A 120 14.42 16.63 5.58
N PHE A 121 13.18 17.09 5.49
CA PHE A 121 12.76 18.36 6.12
C PHE A 121 11.87 18.21 7.34
N GLN A 122 11.68 17.00 7.85
CA GLN A 122 10.81 16.76 8.98
C GLN A 122 11.57 16.11 10.14
N ASN A 123 11.28 16.59 11.35
CA ASN A 123 11.79 15.98 12.59
C ASN A 123 11.06 14.65 12.84
N GLY A 124 11.75 13.57 12.62
CA GLY A 124 11.25 12.21 12.84
C GLY A 124 11.17 11.37 11.58
N ARG A 125 11.10 10.07 11.80
CA ARG A 125 11.02 9.08 10.74
C ARG A 125 9.58 8.88 10.29
N TRP A 126 9.39 8.68 8.99
CA TRP A 126 8.15 8.20 8.41
C TRP A 126 8.17 6.68 8.22
N ALA A 127 7.00 6.08 8.06
CA ALA A 127 6.92 4.66 7.74
C ALA A 127 7.45 4.41 6.31
N PHE A 128 7.99 3.23 6.09
CA PHE A 128 8.51 2.78 4.80
C PHE A 128 9.56 3.71 4.16
N GLU A 129 10.23 4.55 4.95
CA GLU A 129 11.43 5.21 4.46
C GLU A 129 12.51 4.17 4.20
N ASP A 130 12.98 4.11 2.96
CA ASP A 130 14.09 3.28 2.53
C ASP A 130 15.35 4.14 2.38
N ASP A 131 16.43 3.71 3.03
CA ASP A 131 17.72 4.34 2.86
C ASP A 131 18.26 3.91 1.49
N TYR A 132 18.05 4.77 0.49
CA TYR A 132 18.72 4.61 -0.81
C TYR A 132 20.22 4.47 -0.59
N ASN A 133 20.76 3.32 -0.97
CA ASN A 133 22.18 3.10 -0.88
C ASN A 133 22.89 3.67 -2.11
N GLU A 134 23.45 4.87 -1.97
CA GLU A 134 24.18 5.55 -3.05
C GLU A 134 25.40 4.74 -3.52
N GLU A 135 26.04 3.97 -2.64
CA GLU A 135 27.22 3.17 -2.98
C GLU A 135 26.89 1.95 -3.84
N SER A 136 25.79 1.26 -3.55
CA SER A 136 25.34 0.10 -4.32
C SER A 136 24.47 0.46 -5.51
N ASN A 137 24.01 1.71 -5.58
CA ASN A 137 23.01 2.18 -6.56
C ASN A 137 21.76 1.28 -6.61
N THR A 138 21.39 0.70 -5.46
CA THR A 138 20.22 -0.17 -5.33
C THR A 138 19.08 0.55 -4.65
N CYS A 139 17.87 0.30 -5.08
CA CYS A 139 16.66 0.79 -4.45
C CYS A 139 15.59 -0.31 -4.39
N CYS A 140 14.53 -0.05 -3.63
CA CYS A 140 13.42 -1.00 -3.51
C CYS A 140 12.78 -1.41 -4.85
N TYR A 141 12.92 -0.59 -5.87
CA TYR A 141 12.36 -0.84 -7.21
C TYR A 141 13.13 -1.91 -8.00
N ASP A 142 14.38 -2.23 -7.63
CA ASP A 142 15.17 -3.27 -8.28
C ASP A 142 14.57 -4.68 -8.08
N ASN A 143 13.71 -4.84 -7.07
CA ASN A 143 13.03 -6.09 -6.77
C ASN A 143 11.72 -6.29 -7.54
N ILE A 144 11.27 -5.31 -8.33
CA ILE A 144 10.02 -5.42 -9.07
C ILE A 144 10.18 -6.45 -10.19
N PRO A 145 9.34 -7.51 -10.23
CA PRO A 145 9.39 -8.48 -11.30
C PRO A 145 9.09 -7.84 -12.66
N LYS A 146 9.84 -8.24 -13.69
CA LYS A 146 9.70 -7.67 -15.05
C LYS A 146 8.37 -8.01 -15.72
N ASP A 147 7.69 -9.02 -15.24
CA ASP A 147 6.38 -9.50 -15.70
C ASP A 147 5.22 -8.94 -14.86
N THR A 148 5.45 -7.85 -14.13
CA THR A 148 4.41 -7.12 -13.41
C THR A 148 3.52 -6.37 -14.41
N ASP A 149 2.21 -6.61 -14.36
CA ASP A 149 1.22 -5.91 -15.18
C ASP A 149 0.77 -4.59 -14.56
N VAL A 150 0.59 -4.58 -13.24
CA VAL A 150 0.14 -3.41 -12.48
C VAL A 150 1.05 -3.20 -11.27
N LEU A 151 1.69 -2.03 -11.22
CA LEU A 151 2.57 -1.65 -10.12
C LEU A 151 1.87 -0.61 -9.23
N LEU A 152 1.79 -0.90 -7.93
CA LEU A 152 1.32 0.03 -6.91
C LEU A 152 2.55 0.60 -6.18
N THR A 153 2.72 1.91 -6.20
CA THR A 153 3.75 2.60 -5.41
C THR A 153 3.15 3.79 -4.67
N HIS A 154 3.74 4.16 -3.54
CA HIS A 154 3.34 5.39 -2.86
C HIS A 154 4.26 6.56 -3.21
N ASP A 155 5.58 6.35 -3.29
CA ASP A 155 6.49 7.38 -3.78
C ASP A 155 6.52 7.41 -5.31
N ASN A 156 6.86 8.57 -5.82
CA ASN A 156 7.09 8.77 -7.24
C ASN A 156 8.35 8.01 -7.65
N PRO A 157 8.27 7.01 -8.53
CA PRO A 157 9.45 6.29 -8.96
C PRO A 157 10.33 7.22 -9.79
N TYR A 158 11.42 7.61 -9.19
CA TYR A 158 12.48 8.38 -9.81
C TYR A 158 13.63 7.44 -10.15
N TYR A 159 13.78 7.11 -11.41
CA TYR A 159 14.88 6.29 -11.87
C TYR A 159 15.80 7.11 -12.76
N ASN A 160 17.09 7.25 -12.38
CA ASN A 160 18.14 7.94 -13.15
C ASN A 160 17.77 9.34 -13.71
N GLY A 161 17.10 10.16 -12.93
CA GLY A 161 16.74 11.52 -13.37
C GLY A 161 15.47 11.59 -14.22
N ILE A 162 14.79 10.49 -14.44
CA ILE A 162 13.52 10.44 -15.20
C ILE A 162 12.37 10.27 -14.21
N LEU A 163 11.48 11.25 -14.21
CA LEU A 163 10.20 11.14 -13.51
C LEU A 163 9.34 10.12 -14.26
N LEU A 164 9.22 8.91 -13.74
CA LEU A 164 8.26 7.97 -14.27
C LEU A 164 6.88 8.36 -13.72
N SER A 165 6.07 8.98 -14.53
CA SER A 165 4.66 9.17 -14.25
C SER A 165 4.00 7.79 -14.29
N LEU A 166 3.70 7.22 -13.12
CA LEU A 166 3.08 5.92 -13.02
C LEU A 166 1.57 6.05 -12.83
N ILE A 167 0.90 6.35 -13.90
CA ILE A 167 -0.39 5.76 -14.22
C ILE A 167 -0.23 5.20 -15.65
N HIS A 168 0.35 4.04 -15.74
CA HIS A 168 0.18 3.22 -16.93
C HIS A 168 -0.79 2.11 -16.54
N ILE A 169 -2.05 2.38 -16.83
CA ILE A 169 -3.11 1.39 -16.92
C ILE A 169 -3.09 0.83 -18.34
#